data_9a5de690b6f57d7118ec63b6e1c468c4
#
_entry.id   9a5de690b6f57d7118ec63b6e1c468c4
#
_cell.length_a   1.000
_cell.length_b   1.000
_cell.length_c   1.000
_cell.angle_alpha   90.00
_cell.angle_beta   90.00
_cell.angle_gamma   90.00
#
_symmetry.space_group_name_H-M   'P 1'
#
loop_
_entity.id
_entity.type
_entity.pdbx_description
1 polymer ?
#
loop_
_entity_poly.entity_id
_entity_poly.type
_entity_poly.pdbx_seq_one_letter_code
_entity_poly.pdbx_strand_id
1 'polypeptide(L)'
;AGAPRRPSGGSQLDAMAREVRRLYPVNASKQVAVETLRAYLFGPDPQHPRPFQYDLDDPMGTKVDNKLLSTYLKTKKGNCVSMPLLFVILGQKLGIPVTITTAPQHLYVKFRGDNGLWFGVEATNGGSWAEDPWQEKQFPTLTPRAIASGIYMQPLTRKETATVIIDSLLGDYEAHKSNEADEARIRL
;
A
#
# COMPACT_ATOMS: atom_id res chain seq x y z
N ALA A 1 -28.89 2.06 26.38
CA ALA A 1 -28.68 1.85 24.93
C ALA A 1 -27.16 1.83 24.71
N GLY A 2 -26.57 0.65 24.42
CA GLY A 2 -25.16 0.51 24.14
C GLY A 2 -24.83 1.08 22.75
N ALA A 3 -23.73 1.82 22.64
CA ALA A 3 -23.25 2.32 21.38
C ALA A 3 -22.99 1.14 20.40
N PRO A 4 -23.31 1.29 19.11
CA PRO A 4 -23.07 0.22 18.14
C PRO A 4 -21.57 -0.10 18.11
N ARG A 5 -21.22 -1.38 18.26
CA ARG A 5 -19.84 -1.85 18.15
C ARG A 5 -19.34 -1.47 16.73
N ARG A 6 -18.23 -0.73 16.67
CA ARG A 6 -17.55 -0.46 15.40
C ARG A 6 -17.18 -1.81 14.76
N PRO A 7 -17.44 -2.00 13.47
CA PRO A 7 -17.04 -3.24 12.78
C PRO A 7 -15.54 -3.46 12.94
N SER A 8 -15.13 -4.69 13.19
CA SER A 8 -13.71 -5.05 13.20
C SER A 8 -13.09 -4.71 11.83
N GLY A 9 -11.81 -4.35 11.78
CA GLY A 9 -11.14 -4.01 10.51
C GLY A 9 -11.30 -5.10 9.44
N GLY A 10 -11.39 -6.38 9.83
CA GLY A 10 -11.69 -7.49 8.94
C GLY A 10 -13.07 -7.38 8.27
N SER A 11 -14.11 -7.01 9.02
CA SER A 11 -15.46 -6.84 8.46
C SER A 11 -15.56 -5.64 7.51
N GLN A 12 -14.79 -4.57 7.75
CA GLN A 12 -14.73 -3.40 6.86
C GLN A 12 -14.06 -3.76 5.52
N LEU A 13 -12.90 -4.44 5.56
CA LEU A 13 -12.20 -4.90 4.37
C LEU A 13 -13.03 -5.89 3.53
N ASP A 14 -13.80 -6.77 4.19
CA ASP A 14 -14.72 -7.67 3.52
C ASP A 14 -15.88 -6.92 2.85
N ALA A 15 -16.41 -5.89 3.49
CA ALA A 15 -17.43 -5.04 2.89
C ALA A 15 -16.90 -4.30 1.65
N MET A 16 -15.73 -3.67 1.74
CA MET A 16 -15.07 -3.01 0.62
C MET A 16 -14.82 -3.98 -0.55
N ALA A 17 -14.31 -5.18 -0.27
CA ALA A 17 -14.08 -6.18 -1.31
C ALA A 17 -15.39 -6.60 -2.01
N ARG A 18 -16.49 -6.75 -1.25
CA ARG A 18 -17.81 -7.04 -1.84
C ARG A 18 -18.34 -5.88 -2.70
N GLU A 19 -18.11 -4.65 -2.28
CA GLU A 19 -18.48 -3.46 -3.07
C GLU A 19 -17.73 -3.45 -4.40
N VAL A 20 -16.41 -3.55 -4.38
CA VAL A 20 -15.59 -3.61 -5.60
C VAL A 20 -16.04 -4.77 -6.50
N ARG A 21 -16.33 -5.95 -5.91
CA ARG A 21 -16.75 -7.14 -6.67
C ARG A 21 -18.03 -6.92 -7.47
N ARG A 22 -18.91 -6.03 -7.03
CA ARG A 22 -20.16 -5.71 -7.74
C ARG A 22 -19.96 -4.74 -8.91
N LEU A 23 -18.81 -4.07 -8.99
CA LEU A 23 -18.55 -3.05 -9.99
C LEU A 23 -18.02 -3.61 -11.33
N TYR A 24 -17.68 -4.90 -11.39
CA TYR A 24 -17.22 -5.53 -12.63
C TYR A 24 -17.85 -6.92 -12.86
N PRO A 25 -17.96 -7.37 -14.14
CA PRO A 25 -18.55 -8.66 -14.48
C PRO A 25 -17.84 -9.86 -13.83
N VAL A 26 -18.56 -10.95 -13.61
CA VAL A 26 -18.01 -12.19 -13.02
C VAL A 26 -16.82 -12.73 -13.83
N ASN A 27 -16.89 -12.62 -15.15
CA ASN A 27 -15.87 -13.11 -16.09
C ASN A 27 -14.93 -12.00 -16.58
N ALA A 28 -14.81 -10.91 -15.81
CA ALA A 28 -13.88 -9.85 -16.16
C ALA A 28 -12.43 -10.34 -16.18
N SER A 29 -11.62 -9.78 -17.09
CA SER A 29 -10.18 -9.99 -17.08
C SER A 29 -9.56 -9.46 -15.78
N LYS A 30 -8.39 -9.96 -15.43
CA LYS A 30 -7.64 -9.44 -14.27
C LYS A 30 -7.33 -7.95 -14.43
N GLN A 31 -7.13 -7.50 -15.68
CA GLN A 31 -6.93 -6.09 -16.01
C GLN A 31 -8.14 -5.24 -15.60
N VAL A 32 -9.35 -5.64 -15.99
CA VAL A 32 -10.59 -4.92 -15.62
C VAL A 32 -10.78 -4.93 -14.10
N ALA A 33 -10.50 -6.05 -13.44
CA ALA A 33 -10.64 -6.15 -11.99
C ALA A 33 -9.68 -5.21 -11.24
N VAL A 34 -8.41 -5.14 -11.66
CA VAL A 34 -7.41 -4.25 -11.03
C VAL A 34 -7.70 -2.78 -11.32
N GLU A 35 -8.16 -2.44 -12.52
CA GLU A 35 -8.57 -1.07 -12.86
C GLU A 35 -9.78 -0.62 -12.06
N THR A 36 -10.76 -1.52 -11.85
CA THR A 36 -11.90 -1.24 -10.98
C THR A 36 -11.47 -1.00 -9.53
N LEU A 37 -10.56 -1.81 -9.01
CA LEU A 37 -10.01 -1.63 -7.67
C LEU A 37 -9.28 -0.28 -7.53
N ARG A 38 -8.48 0.11 -8.54
CA ARG A 38 -7.82 1.42 -8.60
C ARG A 38 -8.83 2.57 -8.56
N ALA A 39 -9.85 2.49 -9.43
CA ALA A 39 -10.90 3.51 -9.49
C ALA A 39 -11.68 3.60 -8.17
N TYR A 40 -12.00 2.48 -7.54
CA TYR A 40 -12.69 2.44 -6.25
C TYR A 40 -11.88 3.10 -5.12
N LEU A 41 -10.57 2.84 -5.07
CA LEU A 41 -9.72 3.39 -4.00
C LEU A 41 -9.36 4.85 -4.23
N PHE A 42 -9.00 5.21 -5.45
CA PHE A 42 -8.31 6.47 -5.75
C PHE A 42 -9.09 7.39 -6.70
N GLY A 43 -10.13 6.87 -7.34
CA GLY A 43 -10.94 7.64 -8.29
C GLY A 43 -11.90 8.60 -7.59
N PRO A 44 -12.28 9.70 -8.25
CA PRO A 44 -13.38 10.52 -7.81
C PRO A 44 -14.69 9.73 -8.00
N ASP A 45 -15.37 9.43 -6.90
CA ASP A 45 -16.68 8.79 -6.91
C ASP A 45 -17.67 9.71 -6.19
N PRO A 46 -18.82 10.07 -6.80
CA PRO A 46 -19.88 10.83 -6.13
C PRO A 46 -20.40 10.15 -4.85
N GLN A 47 -20.35 8.81 -4.77
CA GLN A 47 -20.74 8.04 -3.59
C GLN A 47 -19.61 7.97 -2.53
N HIS A 48 -18.36 8.20 -2.94
CA HIS A 48 -17.18 8.24 -2.09
C HIS A 48 -16.42 9.56 -2.31
N PRO A 49 -16.94 10.70 -1.82
CA PRO A 49 -16.40 12.03 -2.11
C PRO A 49 -14.99 12.27 -1.54
N ARG A 50 -14.46 11.34 -0.77
CA ARG A 50 -13.10 11.37 -0.24
C ARG A 50 -12.38 10.06 -0.60
N PRO A 51 -11.68 10.02 -1.73
CA PRO A 51 -10.86 8.87 -2.09
C PRO A 51 -9.73 8.67 -1.09
N PHE A 52 -9.20 7.46 -1.07
CA PHE A 52 -7.96 7.18 -0.36
C PHE A 52 -6.81 7.92 -1.05
N GLN A 53 -5.93 8.56 -0.27
CA GLN A 53 -4.89 9.42 -0.83
C GLN A 53 -3.62 9.41 0.02
N TYR A 54 -2.53 9.90 -0.54
CA TYR A 54 -1.31 10.18 0.18
C TYR A 54 -1.53 11.34 1.17
N ASP A 55 -0.94 11.26 2.36
CA ASP A 55 -0.99 12.35 3.33
C ASP A 55 0.04 13.43 2.98
N LEU A 56 -0.41 14.47 2.29
CA LEU A 56 0.46 15.59 1.90
C LEU A 56 0.94 16.45 3.09
N ASP A 57 0.33 16.27 4.28
CA ASP A 57 0.81 16.87 5.53
C ASP A 57 1.99 16.08 6.15
N ASP A 58 2.36 14.95 5.53
CA ASP A 58 3.50 14.09 5.88
C ASP A 58 4.22 13.62 4.61
N PRO A 59 4.81 14.54 3.83
CA PRO A 59 5.34 14.22 2.51
C PRO A 59 6.53 13.24 2.54
N MET A 60 7.20 13.13 3.69
CA MET A 60 8.31 12.19 3.90
C MET A 60 7.86 10.85 4.51
N GLY A 61 6.58 10.70 4.85
CA GLY A 61 6.04 9.46 5.43
C GLY A 61 6.62 9.12 6.81
N THR A 62 6.95 10.14 7.61
CA THR A 62 7.60 9.99 8.92
C THR A 62 6.63 9.71 10.06
N LYS A 63 5.34 10.01 9.88
CA LYS A 63 4.31 9.72 10.89
C LYS A 63 4.00 8.23 10.92
N VAL A 64 4.29 7.56 12.02
CA VAL A 64 4.01 6.12 12.22
C VAL A 64 2.54 5.80 11.97
N ASP A 65 1.63 6.66 12.42
CA ASP A 65 0.19 6.50 12.24
C ASP A 65 -0.22 6.34 10.77
N ASN A 66 0.48 7.01 9.84
CA ASN A 66 0.22 6.91 8.39
C ASN A 66 0.63 5.55 7.80
N LYS A 67 1.49 4.78 8.48
CA LYS A 67 1.86 3.41 8.11
C LYS A 67 0.83 2.37 8.56
N LEU A 68 -0.03 2.73 9.55
CA LEU A 68 -1.01 1.82 10.12
C LEU A 68 -2.26 1.72 9.25
N LEU A 69 -2.60 0.51 8.84
CA LEU A 69 -3.81 0.25 8.05
C LEU A 69 -5.09 0.72 8.76
N SER A 70 -5.17 0.57 10.08
CA SER A 70 -6.31 1.01 10.90
C SER A 70 -6.51 2.53 10.85
N THR A 71 -5.43 3.29 10.84
CA THR A 71 -5.46 4.75 10.69
C THR A 71 -5.84 5.14 9.27
N TYR A 72 -5.23 4.50 8.28
CA TYR A 72 -5.53 4.75 6.86
C TYR A 72 -7.01 4.49 6.52
N LEU A 73 -7.61 3.42 7.02
CA LEU A 73 -9.04 3.14 6.84
C LEU A 73 -9.95 4.22 7.44
N LYS A 74 -9.52 4.87 8.53
CA LYS A 74 -10.30 5.94 9.20
C LYS A 74 -10.13 7.30 8.52
N THR A 75 -8.88 7.67 8.27
CA THR A 75 -8.51 9.00 7.80
C THR A 75 -8.56 9.12 6.29
N LYS A 76 -8.42 7.99 5.58
CA LYS A 76 -8.18 7.88 4.14
C LYS A 76 -6.88 8.57 3.67
N LYS A 77 -6.03 8.93 4.61
CA LYS A 77 -4.70 9.48 4.40
C LYS A 77 -3.66 8.47 4.84
N GLY A 78 -2.72 8.12 3.96
CA GLY A 78 -1.69 7.12 4.21
C GLY A 78 -0.37 7.45 3.52
N ASN A 79 0.53 6.49 3.49
CA ASN A 79 1.84 6.62 2.88
C ASN A 79 2.22 5.37 2.04
N CYS A 80 3.48 5.27 1.64
CA CYS A 80 3.99 4.15 0.83
C CYS A 80 3.95 2.78 1.54
N VAL A 81 3.53 2.69 2.79
CA VAL A 81 3.32 1.43 3.51
C VAL A 81 1.83 1.04 3.51
N SER A 82 0.98 1.91 4.06
CA SER A 82 -0.45 1.60 4.24
C SER A 82 -1.24 1.58 2.92
N MET A 83 -0.87 2.42 1.95
CA MET A 83 -1.58 2.50 0.67
C MET A 83 -1.43 1.24 -0.18
N PRO A 84 -0.21 0.73 -0.48
CA PRO A 84 -0.07 -0.52 -1.20
C PRO A 84 -0.56 -1.71 -0.39
N LEU A 85 -0.46 -1.69 0.95
CA LEU A 85 -0.99 -2.75 1.80
C LEU A 85 -2.51 -2.90 1.65
N LEU A 86 -3.27 -1.80 1.70
CA LEU A 86 -4.72 -1.84 1.49
C LEU A 86 -5.06 -2.37 0.10
N PHE A 87 -4.36 -1.90 -0.92
CA PHE A 87 -4.55 -2.34 -2.30
C PHE A 87 -4.35 -3.86 -2.44
N VAL A 88 -3.25 -4.38 -1.89
CA VAL A 88 -2.93 -5.81 -1.96
C VAL A 88 -3.92 -6.66 -1.18
N ILE A 89 -4.34 -6.23 0.01
CA ILE A 89 -5.35 -6.98 0.80
C ILE A 89 -6.67 -7.08 0.03
N LEU A 90 -7.18 -5.98 -0.52
CA LEU A 90 -8.42 -6.00 -1.29
C LEU A 90 -8.26 -6.79 -2.58
N GLY A 91 -7.17 -6.61 -3.31
CA GLY A 91 -6.88 -7.36 -4.51
C GLY A 91 -6.85 -8.87 -4.27
N GLN A 92 -6.19 -9.33 -3.21
CA GLN A 92 -6.16 -10.74 -2.83
C GLN A 92 -7.55 -11.28 -2.45
N LYS A 93 -8.38 -10.49 -1.72
CA LYS A 93 -9.78 -10.85 -1.43
C LYS A 93 -10.65 -10.97 -2.69
N LEU A 94 -10.30 -10.26 -3.74
CA LEU A 94 -10.97 -10.28 -5.05
C LEU A 94 -10.42 -11.37 -5.98
N GLY A 95 -9.36 -12.09 -5.57
CA GLY A 95 -8.69 -13.07 -6.42
C GLY A 95 -7.78 -12.45 -7.48
N ILE A 96 -7.47 -11.17 -7.37
CA ILE A 96 -6.55 -10.48 -8.26
C ILE A 96 -5.10 -10.83 -7.85
N PRO A 97 -4.23 -11.24 -8.78
CA PRO A 97 -2.85 -11.61 -8.47
C PRO A 97 -1.98 -10.35 -8.28
N VAL A 98 -2.06 -9.79 -7.08
CA VAL A 98 -1.31 -8.60 -6.64
C VAL A 98 -0.45 -8.93 -5.45
N THR A 99 0.70 -8.26 -5.36
CA THR A 99 1.61 -8.32 -4.23
C THR A 99 2.36 -7.01 -4.05
N ILE A 100 3.08 -6.87 -2.95
CA ILE A 100 3.99 -5.75 -2.72
C ILE A 100 5.34 -6.05 -3.39
N THR A 101 6.01 -4.99 -3.78
CA THR A 101 7.43 -4.98 -4.15
C THR A 101 8.13 -3.80 -3.50
N THR A 102 9.45 -3.82 -3.49
CA THR A 102 10.31 -2.81 -2.89
C THR A 102 11.06 -1.99 -3.94
N ALA A 103 11.26 -0.72 -3.64
CA ALA A 103 12.30 0.14 -4.19
C ALA A 103 13.05 0.79 -3.00
N PRO A 104 14.17 1.51 -3.19
CA PRO A 104 14.85 2.16 -2.09
C PRO A 104 13.92 3.07 -1.28
N GLN A 105 13.70 2.72 -0.01
CA GLN A 105 12.80 3.44 0.92
C GLN A 105 11.35 3.58 0.44
N HIS A 106 10.90 2.70 -0.45
CA HIS A 106 9.57 2.77 -1.02
C HIS A 106 8.95 1.39 -1.23
N LEU A 107 7.63 1.30 -1.03
CA LEU A 107 6.83 0.12 -1.34
C LEU A 107 5.77 0.49 -2.39
N TYR A 108 5.61 -0.36 -3.39
CA TYR A 108 4.56 -0.22 -4.39
C TYR A 108 3.95 -1.60 -4.74
N VAL A 109 2.97 -1.63 -5.62
CA VAL A 109 2.23 -2.85 -5.95
C VAL A 109 2.74 -3.44 -7.26
N LYS A 110 2.86 -4.76 -7.31
CA LYS A 110 2.96 -5.54 -8.57
C LYS A 110 1.66 -6.29 -8.82
N PHE A 111 1.20 -6.24 -10.04
CA PHE A 111 0.02 -6.93 -10.57
C PHE A 111 0.43 -7.88 -11.68
N ARG A 112 -0.04 -9.13 -11.66
CA ARG A 112 0.21 -10.10 -12.73
C ARG A 112 -0.96 -10.14 -13.68
N GLY A 113 -0.76 -9.64 -14.91
CA GLY A 113 -1.77 -9.62 -15.97
C GLY A 113 -2.17 -11.01 -16.48
N ASP A 114 -3.15 -11.04 -17.36
CA ASP A 114 -3.63 -12.29 -17.98
C ASP A 114 -2.58 -12.92 -18.91
N ASN A 115 -1.67 -12.12 -19.44
CA ASN A 115 -0.51 -12.56 -20.22
C ASN A 115 0.64 -13.14 -19.37
N GLY A 116 0.46 -13.17 -18.03
CA GLY A 116 1.46 -13.66 -17.08
C GLY A 116 2.58 -12.68 -16.73
N LEU A 117 2.62 -11.51 -17.36
CA LEU A 117 3.62 -10.46 -17.08
C LEU A 117 3.24 -9.66 -15.82
N TRP A 118 4.26 -9.13 -15.16
CA TRP A 118 4.08 -8.27 -14.00
C TRP A 118 4.14 -6.79 -14.39
N PHE A 119 3.20 -6.02 -13.86
CA PHE A 119 3.07 -4.58 -14.05
C PHE A 119 3.13 -3.88 -12.70
N GLY A 120 3.76 -2.71 -12.63
CA GLY A 120 3.78 -1.87 -11.43
C GLY A 120 2.51 -1.03 -11.31
N VAL A 121 2.04 -0.83 -10.08
CA VAL A 121 0.96 0.09 -9.72
C VAL A 121 1.43 0.95 -8.56
N GLU A 122 1.48 2.26 -8.78
CA GLU A 122 1.91 3.24 -7.78
C GLU A 122 0.72 3.72 -6.96
N ALA A 123 0.51 3.06 -5.81
CA ALA A 123 -0.62 3.38 -4.95
C ALA A 123 -0.56 4.82 -4.39
N THR A 124 0.65 5.34 -4.13
CA THR A 124 0.85 6.70 -3.59
C THR A 124 0.58 7.80 -4.62
N ASN A 125 0.52 7.44 -5.91
CA ASN A 125 0.16 8.34 -7.00
C ASN A 125 -1.16 7.92 -7.66
N GLY A 126 -2.23 7.83 -6.87
CA GLY A 126 -3.58 7.55 -7.37
C GLY A 126 -3.73 6.19 -8.08
N GLY A 127 -2.86 5.23 -7.78
CA GLY A 127 -2.85 3.92 -8.44
C GLY A 127 -2.39 3.97 -9.90
N SER A 128 -1.61 4.95 -10.31
CA SER A 128 -1.08 5.04 -11.68
C SER A 128 -0.25 3.81 -12.04
N TRP A 129 -0.21 3.46 -13.33
CA TRP A 129 0.71 2.43 -13.80
C TRP A 129 2.15 2.90 -13.62
N ALA A 130 3.00 2.03 -13.10
CA ALA A 130 4.40 2.32 -12.80
C ALA A 130 5.27 1.18 -13.37
N GLU A 131 5.65 1.32 -14.64
CA GLU A 131 6.56 0.36 -15.28
C GLU A 131 7.96 0.42 -14.66
N ASP A 132 8.68 -0.69 -14.66
CA ASP A 132 10.00 -0.79 -14.06
C ASP A 132 10.98 0.28 -14.57
N PRO A 133 11.05 0.62 -15.87
CA PRO A 133 11.92 1.70 -16.34
C PRO A 133 11.54 3.09 -15.82
N TRP A 134 10.26 3.29 -15.48
CA TRP A 134 9.81 4.53 -14.84
C TRP A 134 10.25 4.55 -13.38
N GLN A 135 10.07 3.46 -12.66
CA GLN A 135 10.50 3.32 -11.26
C GLN A 135 12.03 3.48 -11.12
N GLU A 136 12.81 2.88 -12.00
CA GLU A 136 14.27 3.04 -12.02
C GLU A 136 14.70 4.52 -12.07
N LYS A 137 13.98 5.35 -12.83
CA LYS A 137 14.26 6.78 -12.93
C LYS A 137 13.91 7.56 -11.66
N GLN A 138 12.92 7.08 -10.87
CA GLN A 138 12.55 7.73 -9.62
C GLN A 138 13.60 7.49 -8.52
N PHE A 139 14.38 6.41 -8.63
CA PHE A 139 15.35 5.99 -7.63
C PHE A 139 16.78 5.93 -8.21
N PRO A 140 17.48 7.07 -8.32
CA PRO A 140 18.83 7.11 -8.92
C PRO A 140 19.87 6.22 -8.23
N THR A 141 19.61 5.82 -6.98
CA THR A 141 20.45 4.90 -6.21
C THR A 141 20.21 3.43 -6.55
N LEU A 142 19.17 3.14 -7.34
CA LEU A 142 18.81 1.80 -7.77
C LEU A 142 19.75 1.35 -8.90
N THR A 143 20.73 0.52 -8.57
CA THR A 143 21.70 0.04 -9.57
C THR A 143 21.19 -1.22 -10.29
N PRO A 144 21.62 -1.47 -11.55
CA PRO A 144 21.31 -2.73 -12.24
C PRO A 144 21.70 -3.97 -11.43
N ARG A 145 22.79 -3.90 -10.66
CA ARG A 145 23.23 -4.99 -9.77
C ARG A 145 22.23 -5.24 -8.63
N ALA A 146 21.68 -4.18 -8.04
CA ALA A 146 20.67 -4.30 -6.99
C ALA A 146 19.37 -4.90 -7.54
N ILE A 147 18.95 -4.54 -8.74
CA ILE A 147 17.79 -5.14 -9.41
C ILE A 147 18.07 -6.62 -9.71
N ALA A 148 19.22 -6.93 -10.32
CA ALA A 148 19.60 -8.30 -10.65
C ALA A 148 19.76 -9.23 -9.45
N SER A 149 20.06 -8.67 -8.25
CA SER A 149 20.13 -9.44 -7.00
C SER A 149 18.75 -9.89 -6.48
N GLY A 150 17.65 -9.35 -7.03
CA GLY A 150 16.29 -9.64 -6.59
C GLY A 150 15.86 -8.93 -5.30
N ILE A 151 16.66 -7.99 -4.78
CA ILE A 151 16.31 -7.21 -3.58
C ILE A 151 15.19 -6.23 -3.87
N TYR A 152 15.20 -5.62 -5.09
CA TYR A 152 14.24 -4.62 -5.51
C TYR A 152 13.45 -5.04 -6.74
N MET A 153 12.26 -4.48 -6.90
CA MET A 153 11.40 -4.59 -8.08
C MET A 153 10.86 -6.00 -8.35
N GLN A 154 11.13 -6.96 -7.48
CA GLN A 154 10.59 -8.32 -7.58
C GLN A 154 9.28 -8.46 -6.82
N PRO A 155 8.31 -9.25 -7.34
CA PRO A 155 7.07 -9.53 -6.61
C PRO A 155 7.38 -10.30 -5.33
N LEU A 156 7.04 -9.75 -4.18
CA LEU A 156 7.28 -10.39 -2.89
C LEU A 156 6.26 -11.49 -2.61
N THR A 157 6.69 -12.54 -1.95
CA THR A 157 5.80 -13.54 -1.34
C THR A 157 5.02 -12.92 -0.17
N ARG A 158 4.00 -13.61 0.33
CA ARG A 158 3.24 -13.16 1.51
C ARG A 158 4.13 -13.02 2.76
N LYS A 159 5.11 -13.91 2.94
CA LYS A 159 6.04 -13.83 4.08
C LYS A 159 6.95 -12.62 3.95
N GLU A 160 7.55 -12.41 2.80
CA GLU A 160 8.39 -11.26 2.52
C GLU A 160 7.60 -9.95 2.64
N THR A 161 6.36 -9.91 2.12
CA THR A 161 5.45 -8.76 2.32
C THR A 161 5.24 -8.45 3.80
N ALA A 162 4.94 -9.46 4.62
CA ALA A 162 4.78 -9.28 6.06
C ALA A 162 6.08 -8.79 6.71
N THR A 163 7.23 -9.34 6.31
CA THR A 163 8.54 -8.95 6.82
C THR A 163 8.84 -7.47 6.54
N VAL A 164 8.68 -6.99 5.31
CA VAL A 164 8.98 -5.59 4.96
C VAL A 164 8.03 -4.60 5.65
N ILE A 165 6.76 -4.98 5.87
CA ILE A 165 5.82 -4.15 6.62
C ILE A 165 6.24 -4.06 8.10
N ILE A 166 6.58 -5.19 8.72
CA ILE A 166 7.03 -5.24 10.12
C ILE A 166 8.34 -4.46 10.28
N ASP A 167 9.30 -4.67 9.38
CA ASP A 167 10.58 -3.97 9.38
C ASP A 167 10.40 -2.45 9.32
N SER A 168 9.50 -1.97 8.44
CA SER A 168 9.16 -0.55 8.34
C SER A 168 8.58 0.02 9.64
N LEU A 169 7.80 -0.75 10.40
CA LEU A 169 7.24 -0.32 11.69
C LEU A 169 8.27 -0.40 12.82
N LEU A 170 9.14 -1.41 12.81
CA LEU A 170 10.22 -1.56 13.79
C LEU A 170 11.24 -0.42 13.68
N GLY A 171 11.63 -0.04 12.46
CA GLY A 171 12.56 1.07 12.25
C GLY A 171 12.06 2.37 12.87
N ASP A 172 10.75 2.67 12.74
CA ASP A 172 10.17 3.85 13.39
C ASP A 172 10.14 3.73 14.92
N TYR A 173 9.82 2.54 15.44
CA TYR A 173 9.81 2.31 16.88
C TYR A 173 11.19 2.50 17.49
N GLU A 174 12.23 1.97 16.84
CA GLU A 174 13.62 2.11 17.29
C GLU A 174 14.09 3.57 17.21
N ALA A 175 13.75 4.28 16.13
CA ALA A 175 14.06 5.69 15.99
C ALA A 175 13.37 6.55 17.08
N HIS A 176 12.12 6.24 17.40
CA HIS A 176 11.39 6.95 18.45
C HIS A 176 12.00 6.70 19.83
N LYS A 177 12.34 5.45 20.14
CA LYS A 177 12.98 5.07 21.40
C LYS A 177 14.38 5.69 21.57
N SER A 178 15.17 5.82 20.51
CA SER A 178 16.46 6.50 20.56
C SER A 178 16.30 7.99 20.83
N ASN A 179 15.33 8.64 20.22
CA ASN A 179 15.03 10.06 20.46
C ASN A 179 14.62 10.34 21.91
N GLU A 180 13.74 9.49 22.50
CA GLU A 180 13.37 9.61 23.92
C GLU A 180 14.56 9.44 24.86
N ALA A 181 15.47 8.51 24.55
CA ALA A 181 16.68 8.29 25.33
C ALA A 181 17.66 9.48 25.24
N ASP A 182 17.79 10.10 24.07
CA ASP A 182 18.63 11.26 23.84
C ASP A 182 18.03 12.51 24.50
N GLU A 183 16.72 12.71 24.43
CA GLU A 183 16.05 13.79 25.17
C GLU A 183 16.22 13.65 26.68
N ALA A 184 16.15 12.42 27.21
CA ALA A 184 16.38 12.17 28.64
C ALA A 184 17.82 12.49 29.07
N ARG A 185 18.83 12.29 28.18
CA ARG A 185 20.23 12.64 28.45
C ARG A 185 20.50 14.13 28.42
N ILE A 186 19.76 14.90 27.61
CA ILE A 186 19.92 16.37 27.51
C ILE A 186 19.32 17.08 28.73
N ARG A 187 18.37 16.44 29.42
CA ARG A 187 17.69 16.98 30.62
C ARG A 187 18.42 16.72 31.94
N LEU A 188 19.54 15.97 31.91
CA LEU A 188 20.44 15.73 33.04
C LEU A 188 21.63 16.70 32.98
#